data_59ecf71712bde40cf8fb2bf9ac056ee6
#
_entry.id   59ecf71712bde40cf8fb2bf9ac056ee6
#
_cell.length_a   1.000
_cell.length_b   1.000
_cell.length_c   1.000
_cell.angle_alpha   90.00
_cell.angle_beta   90.00
_cell.angle_gamma   90.00
#
_symmetry.space_group_name_H-M   'P 1'
#
loop_
_entity.id
_entity.type
_entity.pdbx_description
1 polymer ?
#
loop_
_entity_poly.entity_id
_entity_poly.type
_entity_poly.pdbx_seq_one_letter_code
_entity_poly.pdbx_strand_id
1 'polypeptide(L)'
;MKRLCIARGVFALVTGLLLQGAAVTGHAQSTEIKTEYLMTYMAPLDAPYPIDSSLLIVNVKPTGGWAKGPRISGTFIQPGGDWLRVMPSGALRLDVRATLKTDDGALIYISYNGIIQHSAESAEKMNKGELLTTKDIPYFITAPTFETSSPKYAWLNSVQAINKVVELKLGEGGYVKYDVFIVR
;
A
#
# COMPACT_ATOMS: atom_id res chain seq x y z
N MET A 1 -52.75 -54.52 -72.12
CA MET A 1 -52.99 -54.64 -70.69
C MET A 1 -51.61 -54.55 -69.97
N LYS A 2 -51.21 -53.40 -69.46
CA LYS A 2 -50.09 -53.28 -68.59
C LYS A 2 -50.27 -52.04 -67.69
N ARG A 3 -50.48 -52.26 -66.43
CA ARG A 3 -50.74 -51.21 -65.44
C ARG A 3 -49.41 -50.50 -65.01
N LEU A 4 -49.49 -49.20 -65.08
CA LEU A 4 -48.39 -48.30 -64.69
C LEU A 4 -48.45 -48.06 -63.16
N CYS A 5 -47.42 -48.43 -62.41
CA CYS A 5 -47.27 -48.09 -60.98
C CYS A 5 -46.50 -46.80 -60.85
N ILE A 6 -47.14 -45.79 -60.30
CA ILE A 6 -46.50 -44.50 -59.95
C ILE A 6 -45.96 -44.59 -58.50
N ALA A 7 -44.69 -44.52 -58.36
CA ALA A 7 -44.05 -44.43 -57.03
C ALA A 7 -44.03 -42.96 -56.58
N ARG A 8 -44.65 -42.70 -55.44
CA ARG A 8 -44.58 -41.39 -54.75
C ARG A 8 -43.32 -41.32 -53.90
N GLY A 9 -42.38 -40.48 -54.31
CA GLY A 9 -41.23 -40.12 -53.50
C GLY A 9 -41.64 -39.11 -52.42
N VAL A 10 -41.40 -39.47 -51.18
CA VAL A 10 -41.56 -38.56 -50.02
C VAL A 10 -40.27 -37.81 -49.88
N PHE A 11 -40.28 -36.49 -50.10
CA PHE A 11 -39.21 -35.59 -49.82
C PHE A 11 -39.23 -35.20 -48.30
N ALA A 12 -38.34 -35.71 -47.52
CA ALA A 12 -38.18 -35.28 -46.14
C ALA A 12 -37.33 -34.00 -46.11
N LEU A 13 -37.96 -32.87 -45.75
CA LEU A 13 -37.26 -31.60 -45.45
C LEU A 13 -36.62 -31.71 -44.08
N VAL A 14 -35.30 -31.79 -44.02
CA VAL A 14 -34.53 -31.68 -42.78
C VAL A 14 -34.26 -30.19 -42.53
N THR A 15 -35.04 -29.57 -41.66
CA THR A 15 -34.83 -28.21 -41.17
C THR A 15 -33.69 -28.24 -40.13
N GLY A 16 -32.49 -27.90 -40.55
CA GLY A 16 -31.35 -27.72 -39.62
C GLY A 16 -31.53 -26.46 -38.78
N LEU A 17 -31.76 -26.63 -37.48
CA LEU A 17 -31.80 -25.57 -36.48
C LEU A 17 -30.36 -25.17 -36.17
N LEU A 18 -29.86 -24.06 -36.73
CA LEU A 18 -28.58 -23.44 -36.36
C LEU A 18 -28.75 -22.79 -35.00
N LEU A 19 -28.27 -23.44 -33.92
CA LEU A 19 -28.04 -22.79 -32.64
C LEU A 19 -26.87 -21.80 -32.80
N GLN A 20 -27.18 -20.53 -32.98
CA GLN A 20 -26.18 -19.46 -32.80
C GLN A 20 -25.90 -19.34 -31.33
N GLY A 21 -24.78 -19.95 -30.88
CA GLY A 21 -24.21 -19.73 -29.54
C GLY A 21 -23.72 -18.28 -29.46
N ALA A 22 -24.48 -17.40 -28.80
CA ALA A 22 -24.00 -16.09 -28.43
C ALA A 22 -22.85 -16.28 -27.41
N ALA A 23 -21.62 -16.11 -27.86
CA ALA A 23 -20.46 -16.02 -26.95
C ALA A 23 -20.67 -14.76 -26.14
N VAL A 24 -21.06 -14.91 -24.86
CA VAL A 24 -21.05 -13.85 -23.88
C VAL A 24 -19.58 -13.57 -23.58
N THR A 25 -18.99 -12.62 -24.27
CA THR A 25 -17.70 -12.04 -23.92
C THR A 25 -17.91 -11.22 -22.64
N GLY A 26 -17.74 -11.90 -21.50
CA GLY A 26 -17.67 -11.22 -20.22
C GLY A 26 -16.45 -10.32 -20.23
N HIS A 27 -16.62 -9.02 -20.47
CA HIS A 27 -15.60 -8.03 -20.21
C HIS A 27 -15.40 -8.02 -18.70
N ALA A 28 -14.29 -8.59 -18.23
CA ALA A 28 -13.85 -8.36 -16.86
C ALA A 28 -13.65 -6.85 -16.73
N GLN A 29 -14.57 -6.19 -16.04
CA GLN A 29 -14.46 -4.77 -15.74
C GLN A 29 -13.28 -4.63 -14.77
N SER A 30 -12.12 -4.20 -15.27
CA SER A 30 -10.97 -3.93 -14.40
C SER A 30 -11.32 -2.76 -13.50
N THR A 31 -11.30 -2.99 -12.20
CA THR A 31 -11.47 -1.92 -11.22
C THR A 31 -10.16 -1.13 -11.15
N GLU A 32 -10.16 0.09 -11.66
CA GLU A 32 -9.01 0.99 -11.56
C GLU A 32 -8.88 1.50 -10.13
N ILE A 33 -7.69 1.32 -9.54
CA ILE A 33 -7.36 1.91 -8.23
C ILE A 33 -6.84 3.31 -8.48
N LYS A 34 -7.53 4.31 -7.90
CA LYS A 34 -7.11 5.71 -7.91
C LYS A 34 -6.51 6.09 -6.57
N THR A 35 -5.58 7.03 -6.59
CA THR A 35 -4.97 7.56 -5.38
C THR A 35 -5.11 9.08 -5.32
N GLU A 36 -5.32 9.60 -4.12
CA GLU A 36 -5.39 11.03 -3.81
C GLU A 36 -4.28 11.37 -2.81
N TYR A 37 -3.43 12.34 -3.13
CA TYR A 37 -2.38 12.78 -2.21
C TYR A 37 -2.99 13.37 -0.94
N LEU A 38 -2.55 12.87 0.21
CA LEU A 38 -3.00 13.30 1.52
C LEU A 38 -2.01 14.25 2.19
N MET A 39 -0.77 13.84 2.32
CA MET A 39 0.29 14.58 3.01
C MET A 39 1.67 14.00 2.72
N THR A 40 2.70 14.77 2.99
CA THR A 40 4.06 14.28 3.20
C THR A 40 4.37 14.35 4.70
N TYR A 41 5.01 13.33 5.24
CA TYR A 41 5.52 13.41 6.60
C TYR A 41 6.98 12.94 6.72
N MET A 42 7.64 13.42 7.75
CA MET A 42 8.96 12.99 8.16
C MET A 42 8.93 12.62 9.65
N ALA A 43 9.45 11.43 9.96
CA ALA A 43 9.60 10.95 11.32
C ALA A 43 11.10 10.73 11.63
N PRO A 44 11.69 11.47 12.58
CA PRO A 44 13.06 11.23 13.01
C PRO A 44 13.13 9.94 13.82
N LEU A 45 14.18 9.17 13.57
CA LEU A 45 14.36 7.82 14.11
C LEU A 45 15.55 7.75 15.08
N ASP A 46 15.39 6.99 16.15
CA ASP A 46 16.50 6.52 16.96
C ASP A 46 17.26 5.38 16.27
N ALA A 47 18.43 5.06 16.79
CA ALA A 47 19.15 3.85 16.38
C ALA A 47 18.30 2.61 16.68
N PRO A 48 18.27 1.61 15.80
CA PRO A 48 17.55 0.38 16.05
C PRO A 48 18.08 -0.38 17.28
N TYR A 49 17.18 -0.91 18.10
CA TYR A 49 17.49 -1.80 19.22
C TYR A 49 17.28 -3.25 18.77
N PRO A 50 18.33 -4.06 18.56
CA PRO A 50 18.17 -5.47 18.23
C PRO A 50 17.70 -6.24 19.49
N ILE A 51 16.54 -6.88 19.38
CA ILE A 51 16.01 -7.76 20.42
C ILE A 51 16.54 -9.19 20.20
N ASP A 52 16.50 -9.63 18.94
CA ASP A 52 17.07 -10.90 18.49
C ASP A 52 17.55 -10.78 17.03
N SER A 53 17.86 -11.89 16.39
CA SER A 53 18.33 -11.93 15.00
C SER A 53 17.27 -11.50 13.97
N SER A 54 16.00 -11.41 14.37
CA SER A 54 14.87 -11.12 13.48
C SER A 54 14.05 -9.89 13.89
N LEU A 55 14.14 -9.42 15.13
CA LEU A 55 13.34 -8.32 15.66
C LEU A 55 14.22 -7.14 16.07
N LEU A 56 13.93 -5.99 15.47
CA LEU A 56 14.53 -4.70 15.80
C LEU A 56 13.41 -3.75 16.26
N ILE A 57 13.65 -2.96 17.30
CA ILE A 57 12.76 -1.87 17.69
C ILE A 57 13.39 -0.55 17.26
N VAL A 58 12.63 0.25 16.50
CA VAL A 58 13.06 1.57 16.04
C VAL A 58 12.08 2.61 16.59
N ASN A 59 12.52 3.41 17.55
CA ASN A 59 11.67 4.46 18.11
C ASN A 59 11.64 5.70 17.22
N VAL A 60 10.49 6.33 17.13
CA VAL A 60 10.37 7.70 16.62
C VAL A 60 10.86 8.66 17.71
N LYS A 61 11.71 9.62 17.37
CA LYS A 61 12.19 10.62 18.34
C LYS A 61 11.06 11.53 18.81
N PRO A 62 11.15 12.04 20.05
CA PRO A 62 10.07 12.86 20.63
C PRO A 62 9.89 14.23 19.96
N THR A 63 10.88 14.69 19.20
CA THR A 63 10.87 16.02 18.57
C THR A 63 11.35 15.95 17.13
N GLY A 64 10.94 16.92 16.30
CA GLY A 64 11.41 17.08 14.93
C GLY A 64 10.56 16.37 13.87
N GLY A 65 9.62 15.51 14.27
CA GLY A 65 8.68 14.87 13.35
C GLY A 65 7.57 15.83 12.93
N TRP A 66 7.22 15.82 11.65
CA TRP A 66 6.18 16.68 11.10
C TRP A 66 5.38 15.98 9.99
N ALA A 67 4.15 16.45 9.78
CA ALA A 67 3.30 16.10 8.65
C ALA A 67 2.76 17.38 8.01
N LYS A 68 2.72 17.46 6.68
CA LYS A 68 2.18 18.58 5.91
C LYS A 68 1.43 18.09 4.69
N GLY A 69 0.20 18.55 4.53
CA GLY A 69 -0.66 18.25 3.38
C GLY A 69 -1.79 19.28 3.23
N PRO A 70 -2.55 19.20 2.15
CA PRO A 70 -3.58 20.18 1.85
C PRO A 70 -4.74 20.20 2.87
N ARG A 71 -4.95 19.07 3.57
CA ARG A 71 -6.08 18.89 4.50
C ARG A 71 -5.66 18.59 5.93
N ILE A 72 -4.35 18.35 6.17
CA ILE A 72 -3.83 17.89 7.45
C ILE A 72 -2.38 18.37 7.61
N SER A 73 -2.07 18.97 8.74
CA SER A 73 -0.71 19.32 9.15
C SER A 73 -0.57 19.16 10.65
N GLY A 74 0.65 18.86 11.12
CA GLY A 74 0.90 18.64 12.52
C GLY A 74 2.30 18.09 12.81
N THR A 75 2.49 17.65 14.05
CA THR A 75 3.74 17.08 14.56
C THR A 75 3.50 15.70 15.17
N PHE A 76 4.50 14.82 15.04
CA PHE A 76 4.46 13.53 15.73
C PHE A 76 4.76 13.72 17.21
N ILE A 77 4.01 13.00 18.05
CA ILE A 77 4.19 12.98 19.50
C ILE A 77 4.45 11.55 19.98
N GLN A 78 5.03 11.41 21.16
CA GLN A 78 5.27 10.10 21.78
C GLN A 78 3.98 9.51 22.39
N PRO A 79 3.89 8.17 22.49
CA PRO A 79 4.87 7.18 21.96
C PRO A 79 4.72 6.94 20.46
N GLY A 80 5.80 6.48 19.82
CA GLY A 80 5.80 6.02 18.43
C GLY A 80 7.01 5.14 18.15
N GLY A 81 6.84 4.13 17.33
CA GLY A 81 7.90 3.19 16.99
C GLY A 81 7.51 2.14 15.98
N ASP A 82 8.51 1.40 15.53
CA ASP A 82 8.41 0.28 14.60
C ASP A 82 8.97 -1.00 15.24
N TRP A 83 8.19 -2.06 15.24
CA TRP A 83 8.61 -3.42 15.60
C TRP A 83 9.01 -4.15 14.32
N LEU A 84 10.14 -3.74 13.76
CA LEU A 84 10.67 -4.17 12.49
C LEU A 84 11.16 -5.61 12.55
N ARG A 85 10.72 -6.43 11.60
CA ARG A 85 11.19 -7.82 11.47
C ARG A 85 12.02 -8.03 10.21
N VAL A 86 13.16 -8.68 10.40
CA VAL A 86 14.01 -9.18 9.30
C VAL A 86 13.52 -10.57 8.92
N MET A 87 13.05 -10.72 7.70
CA MET A 87 12.55 -11.99 7.18
C MET A 87 13.70 -12.88 6.69
N PRO A 88 13.52 -14.23 6.63
CA PRO A 88 14.54 -15.12 6.07
C PRO A 88 14.98 -14.79 4.64
N SER A 89 14.11 -14.13 3.87
CA SER A 89 14.42 -13.63 2.53
C SER A 89 15.28 -12.36 2.50
N GLY A 90 15.58 -11.77 3.67
CA GLY A 90 16.21 -10.46 3.79
C GLY A 90 15.25 -9.28 3.70
N ALA A 91 14.00 -9.47 3.30
CA ALA A 91 13.02 -8.40 3.32
C ALA A 91 12.73 -7.94 4.76
N LEU A 92 12.45 -6.65 4.94
CA LEU A 92 12.06 -6.08 6.22
C LEU A 92 10.54 -5.91 6.27
N ARG A 93 9.92 -6.34 7.35
CA ARG A 93 8.49 -6.12 7.64
C ARG A 93 8.35 -5.11 8.77
N LEU A 94 7.61 -4.07 8.50
CA LEU A 94 7.31 -3.01 9.45
C LEU A 94 6.01 -3.32 10.19
N ASP A 95 5.97 -2.93 11.47
CA ASP A 95 4.78 -2.88 12.31
C ASP A 95 4.84 -1.60 13.16
N VAL A 96 4.31 -0.52 12.59
CA VAL A 96 4.49 0.85 13.11
C VAL A 96 3.22 1.35 13.79
N ARG A 97 3.45 2.06 14.89
CA ARG A 97 2.44 2.85 15.56
C ARG A 97 2.98 4.24 15.86
N ALA A 98 2.18 5.26 15.58
CA ALA A 98 2.56 6.65 15.82
C ALA A 98 1.31 7.49 16.12
N THR A 99 1.52 8.63 16.76
CA THR A 99 0.46 9.62 17.01
C THR A 99 0.85 10.95 16.39
N LEU A 100 -0.03 11.46 15.53
CA LEU A 100 0.06 12.80 14.97
C LEU A 100 -0.84 13.74 15.77
N LYS A 101 -0.27 14.81 16.30
CA LYS A 101 -1.02 15.95 16.85
C LYS A 101 -1.10 17.01 15.78
N THR A 102 -2.31 17.32 15.30
CA THR A 102 -2.55 18.33 14.28
C THR A 102 -2.32 19.74 14.82
N ASP A 103 -2.12 20.71 13.93
CA ASP A 103 -1.90 22.12 14.31
C ASP A 103 -3.10 22.72 15.06
N ASP A 104 -4.30 22.20 14.86
CA ASP A 104 -5.53 22.55 15.60
C ASP A 104 -5.79 21.68 16.82
N GLY A 105 -4.83 20.85 17.22
CA GLY A 105 -4.82 20.09 18.49
C GLY A 105 -5.51 18.73 18.46
N ALA A 106 -6.06 18.28 17.34
CA ALA A 106 -6.62 16.94 17.24
C ALA A 106 -5.52 15.87 17.30
N LEU A 107 -5.86 14.71 17.88
CA LEU A 107 -4.97 13.54 17.90
C LEU A 107 -5.43 12.55 16.84
N ILE A 108 -4.49 12.05 16.05
CA ILE A 108 -4.71 11.02 15.05
C ILE A 108 -3.72 9.89 15.32
N TYR A 109 -4.24 8.74 15.71
CA TYR A 109 -3.46 7.51 15.80
C TYR A 109 -3.25 6.96 14.39
N ILE A 110 -2.02 6.56 14.10
CA ILE A 110 -1.61 6.00 12.81
C ILE A 110 -0.98 4.64 13.08
N SER A 111 -1.51 3.60 12.45
CA SER A 111 -0.90 2.27 12.49
C SER A 111 -0.71 1.74 11.08
N TYR A 112 0.41 1.08 10.83
CA TYR A 112 0.65 0.46 9.54
C TYR A 112 1.63 -0.69 9.58
N ASN A 113 1.41 -1.62 8.65
CA ASN A 113 2.38 -2.61 8.24
C ASN A 113 3.01 -2.19 6.92
N GLY A 114 4.16 -2.77 6.59
CA GLY A 114 4.84 -2.48 5.34
C GLY A 114 5.94 -3.46 5.02
N ILE A 115 6.46 -3.33 3.82
CA ILE A 115 7.55 -4.16 3.32
C ILE A 115 8.62 -3.27 2.71
N ILE A 116 9.87 -3.54 3.10
CA ILE A 116 11.07 -3.02 2.44
C ILE A 116 11.78 -4.18 1.78
N GLN A 117 12.04 -4.06 0.48
CA GLN A 117 13.03 -4.89 -0.22
C GLN A 117 14.22 -3.99 -0.55
N HIS A 118 15.38 -4.42 -0.18
CA HIS A 118 16.63 -3.70 -0.42
C HIS A 118 17.59 -4.56 -1.23
N SER A 119 18.44 -3.92 -2.02
CA SER A 119 19.59 -4.54 -2.68
C SER A 119 20.80 -4.57 -1.74
N ALA A 120 21.85 -5.28 -2.11
CA ALA A 120 23.11 -5.23 -1.38
C ALA A 120 23.68 -3.79 -1.33
N GLU A 121 23.53 -3.04 -2.43
CA GLU A 121 23.96 -1.64 -2.49
C GLU A 121 23.16 -0.75 -1.52
N SER A 122 21.82 -0.91 -1.50
CA SER A 122 20.99 -0.17 -0.53
C SER A 122 21.36 -0.51 0.91
N ALA A 123 21.62 -1.78 1.21
CA ALA A 123 22.04 -2.22 2.54
C ALA A 123 23.38 -1.59 2.94
N GLU A 124 24.33 -1.53 2.02
CA GLU A 124 25.63 -0.88 2.26
C GLU A 124 25.47 0.61 2.57
N LYS A 125 24.66 1.34 1.79
CA LYS A 125 24.34 2.76 2.04
C LYS A 125 23.66 2.94 3.40
N MET A 126 22.68 2.09 3.73
CA MET A 126 22.02 2.12 5.06
C MET A 126 23.03 1.96 6.19
N ASN A 127 23.95 1.00 6.08
CA ASN A 127 24.99 0.75 7.10
C ASN A 127 25.97 1.91 7.25
N LYS A 128 26.22 2.65 6.17
CA LYS A 128 27.07 3.87 6.19
C LYS A 128 26.31 5.12 6.68
N GLY A 129 25.00 5.04 6.94
CA GLY A 129 24.16 6.19 7.29
C GLY A 129 24.00 7.20 6.16
N GLU A 130 24.15 6.77 4.91
CA GLU A 130 23.93 7.60 3.74
C GLU A 130 22.42 7.84 3.52
N LEU A 131 22.08 8.92 2.84
CA LEU A 131 20.71 9.21 2.43
C LEU A 131 20.33 8.30 1.27
N LEU A 132 19.23 7.56 1.45
CA LEU A 132 18.59 6.78 0.40
C LEU A 132 17.31 7.47 -0.08
N THR A 133 17.06 7.35 -1.38
CA THR A 133 15.86 7.85 -2.04
C THR A 133 15.09 6.70 -2.71
N THR A 134 13.99 7.03 -3.36
CA THR A 134 13.22 6.05 -4.16
C THR A 134 14.02 5.36 -5.25
N LYS A 135 15.18 5.92 -5.67
CA LYS A 135 16.06 5.31 -6.67
C LYS A 135 16.95 4.24 -6.07
N ASP A 136 17.25 4.35 -4.78
CA ASP A 136 18.15 3.45 -4.07
C ASP A 136 17.42 2.23 -3.51
N ILE A 137 16.14 2.36 -3.18
CA ILE A 137 15.34 1.30 -2.55
C ILE A 137 14.36 0.72 -3.57
N PRO A 138 14.54 -0.53 -4.02
CA PRO A 138 13.70 -1.17 -5.04
C PRO A 138 12.22 -1.19 -4.68
N TYR A 139 11.91 -1.46 -3.40
CA TYR A 139 10.54 -1.52 -2.92
C TYR A 139 10.44 -1.06 -1.46
N PHE A 140 9.62 -0.03 -1.19
CA PHE A 140 9.28 0.39 0.15
C PHE A 140 7.87 1.02 0.15
N ILE A 141 6.90 0.19 0.50
CA ILE A 141 5.48 0.54 0.58
C ILE A 141 4.95 0.14 1.94
N THR A 142 4.13 1.00 2.52
CA THR A 142 3.36 0.72 3.74
C THR A 142 1.90 1.08 3.55
N ALA A 143 1.02 0.54 4.38
CA ALA A 143 -0.43 0.68 4.24
C ALA A 143 -1.07 1.20 5.55
N PRO A 144 -1.02 2.53 5.79
CA PRO A 144 -1.54 3.10 7.03
C PRO A 144 -3.06 3.14 7.10
N THR A 145 -3.54 2.94 8.32
CA THR A 145 -4.88 3.25 8.79
C THR A 145 -4.81 4.35 9.84
N PHE A 146 -5.91 5.05 10.04
CA PHE A 146 -6.01 6.20 10.94
C PHE A 146 -7.18 6.03 11.89
N GLU A 147 -7.00 6.48 13.12
CA GLU A 147 -8.07 6.54 14.12
C GLU A 147 -8.07 7.89 14.82
N THR A 148 -9.23 8.54 14.88
CA THR A 148 -9.40 9.81 15.59
C THR A 148 -10.84 10.00 16.04
N SER A 149 -11.03 10.65 17.18
CA SER A 149 -12.35 11.12 17.66
C SER A 149 -12.69 12.54 17.17
N SER A 150 -11.77 13.22 16.49
CA SER A 150 -12.01 14.58 16.00
C SER A 150 -13.05 14.60 14.88
N PRO A 151 -14.17 15.33 15.01
CA PRO A 151 -15.17 15.42 13.93
C PRO A 151 -14.61 15.93 12.60
N LYS A 152 -13.64 16.84 12.64
CA LYS A 152 -12.99 17.40 11.47
C LYS A 152 -12.23 16.34 10.65
N TYR A 153 -11.64 15.37 11.34
CA TYR A 153 -10.79 14.34 10.72
C TYR A 153 -11.43 12.94 10.74
N ALA A 154 -12.69 12.82 11.19
CA ALA A 154 -13.40 11.54 11.30
C ALA A 154 -13.45 10.73 10.00
N TRP A 155 -13.42 11.40 8.85
CA TRP A 155 -13.36 10.77 7.53
C TRP A 155 -12.11 9.88 7.33
N LEU A 156 -11.01 10.13 8.06
CA LEU A 156 -9.81 9.29 8.03
C LEU A 156 -10.06 7.89 8.57
N ASN A 157 -11.00 7.71 9.50
CA ASN A 157 -11.35 6.41 10.09
C ASN A 157 -11.94 5.41 9.06
N SER A 158 -12.33 5.90 7.88
CA SER A 158 -13.04 5.12 6.84
C SER A 158 -12.28 5.05 5.53
N VAL A 159 -10.99 5.34 5.53
CA VAL A 159 -10.17 5.28 4.33
C VAL A 159 -8.93 4.40 4.55
N GLN A 160 -8.51 3.75 3.48
CA GLN A 160 -7.22 3.07 3.42
C GLN A 160 -6.22 3.99 2.72
N ALA A 161 -4.98 4.04 3.21
CA ALA A 161 -3.92 4.78 2.56
C ALA A 161 -2.72 3.90 2.20
N ILE A 162 -1.84 4.45 1.38
CA ILE A 162 -0.55 3.87 1.01
C ILE A 162 0.51 4.95 1.23
N ASN A 163 1.61 4.60 1.89
CA ASN A 163 2.81 5.44 1.96
C ASN A 163 3.83 4.95 0.92
N LYS A 164 4.38 5.89 0.20
CA LYS A 164 5.56 5.69 -0.64
C LYS A 164 6.75 6.38 0.02
N VAL A 165 7.85 5.66 0.23
CA VAL A 165 9.07 6.28 0.77
C VAL A 165 9.60 7.34 -0.21
N VAL A 166 10.03 8.46 0.33
CA VAL A 166 10.72 9.54 -0.41
C VAL A 166 12.20 9.52 -0.05
N GLU A 167 12.49 9.46 1.25
CA GLU A 167 13.84 9.47 1.81
C GLU A 167 13.93 8.55 3.02
N LEU A 168 15.07 7.90 3.18
CA LEU A 168 15.44 7.13 4.37
C LEU A 168 16.89 7.41 4.70
N LYS A 169 17.16 7.76 5.94
CA LYS A 169 18.51 7.85 6.49
C LYS A 169 18.54 7.13 7.83
N LEU A 170 19.53 6.29 8.04
CA LEU A 170 19.76 5.62 9.33
C LEU A 170 20.97 6.23 10.04
N GLY A 171 21.14 5.93 11.33
CA GLY A 171 22.26 6.43 12.12
C GLY A 171 22.07 7.88 12.58
N GLU A 172 23.15 8.65 12.62
CA GLU A 172 23.12 10.03 13.10
C GLU A 172 22.24 10.91 12.23
N GLY A 173 21.29 11.63 12.85
CA GLY A 173 20.28 12.41 12.14
C GLY A 173 19.31 11.54 11.33
N GLY A 174 19.12 10.28 11.74
CA GLY A 174 18.24 9.31 11.06
C GLY A 174 16.78 9.76 11.01
N TYR A 175 16.14 9.50 9.89
CA TYR A 175 14.71 9.77 9.66
C TYR A 175 14.17 8.93 8.51
N VAL A 176 12.86 8.82 8.45
CA VAL A 176 12.13 8.36 7.28
C VAL A 176 11.13 9.43 6.83
N LYS A 177 10.99 9.59 5.52
CA LYS A 177 10.05 10.53 4.90
C LYS A 177 9.19 9.80 3.87
N TYR A 178 7.89 10.04 3.95
CA TYR A 178 6.90 9.42 3.08
C TYR A 178 5.98 10.45 2.44
N ASP A 179 5.57 10.16 1.21
CA ASP A 179 4.34 10.67 0.64
C ASP A 179 3.20 9.68 0.91
N VAL A 180 2.07 10.19 1.37
CA VAL A 180 0.88 9.43 1.76
C VAL A 180 -0.24 9.70 0.78
N PHE A 181 -0.85 8.63 0.29
CA PHE A 181 -1.96 8.67 -0.66
C PHE A 181 -3.14 7.86 -0.12
N ILE A 182 -4.34 8.44 -0.19
CA ILE A 182 -5.58 7.71 0.06
C ILE A 182 -5.91 6.87 -1.17
N VAL A 183 -6.33 5.63 -0.97
CA VAL A 183 -6.82 4.74 -2.02
C VAL A 183 -8.32 4.98 -2.23
N ARG A 184 -8.75 5.08 -3.49
CA ARG A 184 -10.14 5.31 -3.93
C ARG A 184 -10.60 4.22 -4.90
#